data_94257a4138d63bb0076c9757de8b8d83
#
_entry.id   94257a4138d63bb0076c9757de8b8d83
#
_cell.length_a   1.000
_cell.length_b   1.000
_cell.length_c   1.000
_cell.angle_alpha   90.00
_cell.angle_beta   90.00
_cell.angle_gamma   90.00
#
_symmetry.space_group_name_H-M   'P 1'
#
loop_
_entity.id
_entity.type
_entity.pdbx_description
1 polymer ?
#
loop_
_entity_poly.entity_id
_entity_poly.type
_entity_poly.pdbx_seq_one_letter_code
_entity_poly.pdbx_strand_id
1 'polypeptide(L)'
;MIGVLQMLNLALRLLLEIVALIVYGLWGYRMGGSGWSRTLFSLGLPLIAAAVWGMLGAPKAAYALPAPLHLLLEILMFGTPVLLLYLMNRPGQAAVYGIVVLVNKLLMMVWNQ
;
A
#
# COMPACT_ATOMS: atom_id res chain seq x y z
N MET A 1 -12.36 15.11 20.01
CA MET A 1 -12.63 15.34 18.57
C MET A 1 -11.43 15.01 17.71
N ILE A 2 -10.30 15.70 17.91
CA ILE A 2 -9.07 15.44 17.16
C ILE A 2 -8.63 13.99 17.34
N GLY A 3 -8.71 13.44 18.57
CA GLY A 3 -8.33 12.04 18.80
C GLY A 3 -9.12 11.04 17.97
N VAL A 4 -10.42 11.27 17.78
CA VAL A 4 -11.26 10.42 16.94
C VAL A 4 -10.84 10.55 15.48
N LEU A 5 -10.57 11.75 15.01
CA LEU A 5 -10.11 11.97 13.63
C LEU A 5 -8.76 11.30 13.38
N GLN A 6 -7.85 11.36 14.36
CA GLN A 6 -6.57 10.68 14.26
C GLN A 6 -6.73 9.15 14.19
N MET A 7 -7.64 8.59 14.99
CA MET A 7 -7.94 7.15 14.94
C MET A 7 -8.53 6.77 13.59
N LEU A 8 -9.45 7.58 13.06
CA LEU A 8 -10.03 7.33 11.73
C LEU A 8 -8.97 7.39 10.63
N ASN A 9 -8.01 8.30 10.76
CA ASN A 9 -6.93 8.40 9.79
C ASN A 9 -6.03 7.16 9.81
N LEU A 10 -5.72 6.63 11.00
CA LEU A 10 -4.96 5.39 11.11
C LEU A 10 -5.74 4.19 10.58
N ALA A 11 -7.05 4.15 10.81
CA ALA A 11 -7.91 3.11 10.25
C ALA A 11 -7.93 3.18 8.72
N LEU A 12 -7.97 4.40 8.17
CA LEU A 12 -7.87 4.60 6.73
C LEU A 12 -6.52 4.10 6.20
N ARG A 13 -5.44 4.36 6.93
CA ARG A 13 -4.11 3.86 6.57
C ARG A 13 -4.09 2.34 6.46
N LEU A 14 -4.67 1.65 7.44
CA LEU A 14 -4.78 0.21 7.40
C LEU A 14 -5.59 -0.27 6.19
N LEU A 15 -6.70 0.41 5.91
CA LEU A 15 -7.53 0.09 4.75
C LEU A 15 -6.75 0.25 3.46
N LEU A 16 -5.94 1.33 3.34
CA LEU A 16 -5.10 1.55 2.16
C LEU A 16 -4.04 0.46 2.01
N GLU A 17 -3.49 -0.02 3.12
CA GLU A 17 -2.56 -1.15 3.09
C GLU A 17 -3.24 -2.41 2.53
N ILE A 18 -4.45 -2.69 2.98
CA ILE A 18 -5.21 -3.85 2.50
C ILE A 18 -5.51 -3.70 1.01
N VAL A 19 -5.94 -2.53 0.58
CA VAL A 19 -6.21 -2.27 -0.84
C VAL A 19 -4.95 -2.45 -1.67
N ALA A 20 -3.81 -1.98 -1.18
CA ALA A 20 -2.53 -2.16 -1.86
C ALA A 20 -2.23 -3.66 -2.07
N LEU A 21 -2.43 -4.47 -1.04
CA LEU A 21 -2.19 -5.92 -1.15
C LEU A 21 -3.14 -6.57 -2.15
N ILE A 22 -4.40 -6.15 -2.19
CA ILE A 22 -5.35 -6.64 -3.17
C ILE A 22 -4.90 -6.29 -4.59
N VAL A 23 -4.43 -5.07 -4.81
CA VAL A 23 -3.93 -4.65 -6.12
C VAL A 23 -2.72 -5.48 -6.53
N TYR A 24 -1.78 -5.73 -5.62
CA TYR A 24 -0.64 -6.61 -5.90
C TYR A 24 -1.10 -8.01 -6.31
N GLY A 25 -2.10 -8.54 -5.61
CA GLY A 25 -2.65 -9.85 -5.95
C GLY A 25 -3.31 -9.88 -7.32
N LEU A 26 -4.10 -8.87 -7.65
CA LEU A 26 -4.74 -8.76 -8.96
C LEU A 26 -3.71 -8.64 -10.08
N TRP A 27 -2.68 -7.84 -9.88
CA TRP A 27 -1.59 -7.72 -10.85
C TRP A 27 -0.88 -9.05 -11.04
N GLY A 28 -0.56 -9.73 -9.94
CA GLY A 28 0.08 -11.05 -10.00
C GLY A 28 -0.76 -12.07 -10.75
N TYR A 29 -2.09 -12.03 -10.53
CA TYR A 29 -3.01 -12.91 -11.24
C TYR A 29 -2.93 -12.70 -12.74
N ARG A 30 -2.87 -11.45 -13.19
CA ARG A 30 -2.77 -11.11 -14.61
C ARG A 30 -1.41 -11.48 -15.20
N MET A 31 -0.33 -11.27 -14.43
CA MET A 31 1.04 -11.53 -14.88
C MET A 31 1.38 -13.02 -14.92
N GLY A 32 0.70 -13.82 -14.12
CA GLY A 32 1.01 -15.24 -14.00
C GLY A 32 0.70 -16.08 -15.23
N GLY A 33 -0.03 -15.54 -16.19
CA GLY A 33 -0.37 -16.24 -17.43
C GLY A 33 -1.48 -17.26 -17.24
N SER A 34 -1.19 -18.43 -16.72
CA SER A 34 -2.20 -19.49 -16.55
C SER A 34 -1.83 -20.43 -15.43
N GLY A 35 -2.84 -21.13 -14.91
CA GLY A 35 -2.70 -22.25 -13.99
C GLY A 35 -1.92 -21.95 -12.73
N TRP A 36 -0.90 -22.73 -12.49
CA TRP A 36 -0.09 -22.68 -11.28
C TRP A 36 0.66 -21.36 -11.11
N SER A 37 1.20 -20.81 -12.22
CA SER A 37 1.91 -19.53 -12.19
C SER A 37 1.01 -18.40 -11.75
N ARG A 38 -0.25 -18.42 -12.22
CA ARG A 38 -1.24 -17.38 -11.85
C ARG A 38 -1.52 -17.41 -10.35
N THR A 39 -1.72 -18.60 -9.78
CA THR A 39 -1.91 -18.75 -8.34
C THR A 39 -0.68 -18.29 -7.57
N LEU A 40 0.51 -18.69 -8.01
CA LEU A 40 1.77 -18.35 -7.35
C LEU A 40 1.97 -16.83 -7.29
N PHE A 41 1.79 -16.14 -8.43
CA PHE A 41 1.98 -14.68 -8.46
C PHE A 41 0.86 -13.93 -7.71
N SER A 42 -0.38 -14.40 -7.79
CA SER A 42 -1.49 -13.71 -7.13
C SER A 42 -1.41 -13.78 -5.60
N LEU A 43 -0.79 -14.81 -5.06
CA LEU A 43 -0.57 -14.96 -3.62
C LEU A 43 0.81 -14.47 -3.22
N GLY A 44 1.82 -14.69 -4.04
CA GLY A 44 3.21 -14.38 -3.72
C GLY A 44 3.50 -12.90 -3.64
N LEU A 45 2.99 -12.10 -4.61
CA LEU A 45 3.27 -10.68 -4.62
C LEU A 45 2.73 -9.95 -3.38
N PRO A 46 1.45 -10.14 -2.98
CA PRO A 46 0.99 -9.49 -1.76
C PRO A 46 1.68 -10.01 -0.51
N LEU A 47 2.05 -11.29 -0.45
CA LEU A 47 2.78 -11.81 0.70
C LEU A 47 4.16 -11.18 0.82
N ILE A 48 4.88 -11.03 -0.28
CA ILE A 48 6.19 -10.37 -0.28
C ILE A 48 6.02 -8.91 0.14
N ALA A 49 5.04 -8.21 -0.42
CA ALA A 49 4.80 -6.82 -0.07
C ALA A 49 4.44 -6.66 1.41
N ALA A 50 3.58 -7.54 1.93
CA ALA A 50 3.18 -7.52 3.33
C ALA A 50 4.37 -7.79 4.24
N ALA A 51 5.23 -8.76 3.88
CA ALA A 51 6.42 -9.07 4.67
C ALA A 51 7.38 -7.88 4.72
N VAL A 52 7.67 -7.27 3.57
CA VAL A 52 8.58 -6.11 3.50
C VAL A 52 8.01 -4.95 4.31
N TRP A 53 6.73 -4.64 4.12
CA TRP A 53 6.10 -3.54 4.83
C TRP A 53 6.03 -3.81 6.33
N GLY A 54 5.63 -5.02 6.73
CA GLY A 54 5.54 -5.38 8.15
C GLY A 54 6.88 -5.34 8.86
N MET A 55 7.96 -5.72 8.16
CA MET A 55 9.30 -5.73 8.76
C MET A 55 9.97 -4.37 8.77
N LEU A 56 9.72 -3.52 7.78
CA LEU A 56 10.50 -2.31 7.57
C LEU A 56 9.70 -1.01 7.65
N GLY A 57 8.43 -1.03 7.33
CA GLY A 57 7.65 0.20 7.13
C GLY A 57 6.46 0.41 8.06
N ALA A 58 5.90 -0.66 8.61
CA ALA A 58 4.73 -0.55 9.47
C ALA A 58 5.08 0.16 10.79
N PRO A 59 4.09 0.75 11.49
CA PRO A 59 4.36 1.46 12.75
C PRO A 59 5.08 0.61 13.80
N LYS A 60 4.83 -0.72 13.81
CA LYS A 60 5.49 -1.64 14.73
C LYS A 60 6.48 -2.55 14.01
N ALA A 61 7.19 -1.99 13.02
CA ALA A 61 8.15 -2.74 12.24
C ALA A 61 9.31 -3.26 13.10
N ALA A 62 9.75 -4.49 12.79
CA ALA A 62 10.87 -5.10 13.50
C ALA A 62 12.18 -4.35 13.24
N TYR A 63 12.36 -3.81 12.04
CA TYR A 63 13.56 -3.09 11.63
C TYR A 63 13.17 -1.69 11.15
N ALA A 64 13.06 -0.76 12.09
CA ALA A 64 12.66 0.61 11.75
C ALA A 64 13.73 1.29 10.87
N LEU A 65 13.30 1.85 9.76
CA LEU A 65 14.18 2.56 8.85
C LEU A 65 14.32 4.03 9.25
N PRO A 66 15.47 4.68 8.94
CA PRO A 66 15.59 6.13 9.08
C PRO A 66 14.53 6.83 8.22
N ALA A 67 14.14 8.06 8.62
CA ALA A 67 13.04 8.77 7.98
C ALA A 67 13.12 8.85 6.44
N PRO A 68 14.29 9.16 5.83
CA PRO A 68 14.34 9.22 4.35
C PRO A 68 14.08 7.87 3.70
N LEU A 69 14.61 6.78 4.25
CA LEU A 69 14.40 5.43 3.71
C LEU A 69 12.99 4.96 3.94
N HIS A 70 12.39 5.30 5.07
CA HIS A 70 11.00 4.98 5.36
C HIS A 70 10.07 5.67 4.36
N LEU A 71 10.31 6.93 4.07
CA LEU A 71 9.51 7.66 3.09
C LEU A 71 9.64 7.03 1.70
N LEU A 72 10.84 6.63 1.30
CA LEU A 72 11.04 5.95 0.04
C LEU A 72 10.24 4.64 -0.02
N LEU A 73 10.28 3.86 1.05
CA LEU A 73 9.52 2.61 1.14
C LEU A 73 8.01 2.87 1.06
N GLU A 74 7.51 3.92 1.74
CA GLU A 74 6.10 4.30 1.66
C GLU A 74 5.70 4.65 0.23
N ILE A 75 6.53 5.43 -0.46
CA ILE A 75 6.27 5.82 -1.85
C ILE A 75 6.19 4.58 -2.73
N LEU A 76 7.10 3.63 -2.55
CA LEU A 76 7.08 2.38 -3.31
C LEU A 76 5.86 1.53 -2.96
N MET A 77 5.57 1.37 -1.67
CA MET A 77 4.47 0.51 -1.22
C MET A 77 3.10 1.02 -1.68
N PHE A 78 2.87 2.32 -1.57
CA PHE A 78 1.56 2.91 -1.88
C PHE A 78 1.51 3.53 -3.28
N GLY A 79 2.64 3.87 -3.87
CA GLY A 79 2.69 4.39 -5.24
C GLY A 79 2.61 3.31 -6.29
N THR A 80 3.20 2.14 -6.02
CA THR A 80 3.16 1.03 -6.97
C THR A 80 1.73 0.60 -7.31
N PRO A 81 0.78 0.46 -6.34
CA PRO A 81 -0.60 0.16 -6.70
C PRO A 81 -1.26 1.17 -7.62
N VAL A 82 -0.91 2.45 -7.49
CA VAL A 82 -1.41 3.48 -8.42
C VAL A 82 -0.97 3.16 -9.84
N LEU A 83 0.31 2.87 -10.02
CA LEU A 83 0.85 2.50 -11.32
C LEU A 83 0.21 1.22 -11.85
N LEU A 84 0.07 0.20 -11.00
CA LEU A 84 -0.52 -1.08 -11.39
C LEU A 84 -1.98 -0.92 -11.81
N LEU A 85 -2.77 -0.13 -11.09
CA LEU A 85 -4.15 0.15 -11.47
C LEU A 85 -4.22 0.86 -12.81
N TYR A 86 -3.33 1.82 -13.05
CA TYR A 86 -3.26 2.50 -14.33
C TYR A 86 -2.95 1.50 -15.46
N LEU A 87 -1.96 0.63 -15.24
CA LEU A 87 -1.57 -0.37 -16.24
C LEU A 87 -2.67 -1.42 -16.48
N MET A 88 -3.55 -1.63 -15.50
CA MET A 88 -4.70 -2.53 -15.64
C MET A 88 -5.92 -1.85 -16.26
N ASN A 89 -5.74 -0.68 -16.87
CA ASN A 89 -6.81 0.10 -17.51
C ASN A 89 -7.88 0.57 -16.52
N ARG A 90 -7.45 0.95 -15.31
CA ARG A 90 -8.33 1.48 -14.26
C ARG A 90 -7.85 2.85 -13.79
N PRO A 91 -7.75 3.84 -14.70
CA PRO A 91 -7.16 5.15 -14.33
C PRO A 91 -7.99 5.90 -13.29
N GLY A 92 -9.32 5.74 -13.29
CA GLY A 92 -10.18 6.35 -12.29
C GLY A 92 -9.89 5.83 -10.89
N GLN A 93 -9.76 4.51 -10.75
CA GLN A 93 -9.41 3.89 -9.47
C GLN A 93 -7.99 4.26 -9.04
N ALA A 94 -7.06 4.33 -9.98
CA ALA A 94 -5.69 4.76 -9.70
C ALA A 94 -5.68 6.19 -9.15
N ALA A 95 -6.42 7.10 -9.75
CA ALA A 95 -6.49 8.49 -9.30
C ALA A 95 -7.12 8.59 -7.91
N VAL A 96 -8.23 7.91 -7.66
CA VAL A 96 -8.91 7.93 -6.36
C VAL A 96 -7.99 7.37 -5.29
N TYR A 97 -7.39 6.23 -5.52
CA TYR A 97 -6.49 5.60 -4.55
C TYR A 97 -5.30 6.52 -4.26
N GLY A 98 -4.67 7.07 -5.29
CA GLY A 98 -3.51 7.94 -5.14
C GLY A 98 -3.84 9.21 -4.36
N ILE A 99 -4.98 9.83 -4.64
CA ILE A 99 -5.43 11.03 -3.92
C ILE A 99 -5.68 10.70 -2.45
N VAL A 100 -6.36 9.59 -2.17
CA VAL A 100 -6.66 9.18 -0.79
C VAL A 100 -5.36 8.88 -0.03
N VAL A 101 -4.40 8.20 -0.65
CA VAL A 101 -3.09 7.94 -0.04
C VAL A 101 -2.39 9.25 0.29
N LEU A 102 -2.39 10.20 -0.64
CA LEU A 102 -1.74 11.48 -0.45
C LEU A 102 -2.37 12.25 0.71
N VAL A 103 -3.69 12.34 0.75
CA VAL A 103 -4.41 13.02 1.83
C VAL A 103 -4.12 12.35 3.16
N ASN A 104 -4.16 11.03 3.21
CA ASN A 104 -3.84 10.27 4.43
C ASN A 104 -2.44 10.58 4.92
N LYS A 105 -1.45 10.59 4.03
CA LYS A 105 -0.05 10.89 4.40
C LYS A 105 0.09 12.33 4.91
N LEU A 106 -0.55 13.29 4.25
CA LEU A 106 -0.49 14.68 4.69
C LEU A 106 -1.09 14.84 6.10
N LEU A 107 -2.20 14.17 6.37
CA LEU A 107 -2.80 14.20 7.71
C LEU A 107 -1.89 13.53 8.75
N MET A 108 -1.22 12.44 8.39
CA MET A 108 -0.26 11.79 9.28
C MET A 108 0.90 12.72 9.61
N MET A 109 1.36 13.51 8.64
CA MET A 109 2.43 14.49 8.86
C MET A 109 1.98 15.62 9.76
N VAL A 110 0.76 16.16 9.53
CA VAL A 110 0.20 17.25 10.33
C VAL A 110 0.01 16.80 11.78
N TRP A 111 -0.47 15.60 12.00
CA TRP A 111 -0.73 15.05 13.34
C TRP A 111 0.44 14.29 13.93
N ASN A 112 1.55 14.24 13.23
CA ASN A 112 2.76 13.55 13.68
C ASN A 112 2.49 12.07 14.04
N GLN A 113 1.79 11.39 13.15
CA GLN A 113 1.44 9.98 13.33
C GLN A 113 2.44 9.01 12.70
#